data_aeaf6a905d2f526bd4310231c3b4e7ad
#
_entry.id   aeaf6a905d2f526bd4310231c3b4e7ad
#
_cell.length_a   1.000
_cell.length_b   1.000
_cell.length_c   1.000
_cell.angle_alpha   90.00
_cell.angle_beta   90.00
_cell.angle_gamma   90.00
#
_symmetry.space_group_name_H-M   'P 1'
#
loop_
_entity.id
_entity.type
_entity.pdbx_description
1 polymer ?
#
loop_
_entity_poly.entity_id
_entity_poly.type
_entity_poly.pdbx_seq_one_letter_code
_entity_poly.pdbx_strand_id
1 'polypeptide(L)'
;MNRYLLDTNVVSELRKQRPHGAVLAWVKGLQEAQIFLSAVTFGELQAGIEITRQQDPAKAHEIEQWVEHLQVAAQVLPMDAACFREWSRLMHGKASQRLEDAMIAASARIHGLIVATRNENNFHKLGVAVVNPFKN
;
A
#
# COMPACT_ATOMS: atom_id res chain seq x y z
N MET A 1 16.68 12.38 -0.72
CA MET A 1 15.94 11.56 -1.69
C MET A 1 14.61 11.14 -1.06
N ASN A 2 13.49 11.36 -1.76
CA ASN A 2 12.18 10.99 -1.23
C ASN A 2 12.03 9.46 -1.17
N ARG A 3 11.33 9.00 -0.13
CA ARG A 3 11.01 7.58 0.05
C ARG A 3 9.50 7.45 0.16
N TYR A 4 8.96 6.39 -0.43
CA TYR A 4 7.52 6.23 -0.62
C TYR A 4 7.01 4.93 -0.01
N LEU A 5 5.83 5.00 0.60
CA LEU A 5 5.06 3.84 1.03
C LEU A 5 3.90 3.68 0.04
N LEU A 6 3.91 2.59 -0.73
CA LEU A 6 2.89 2.36 -1.74
C LEU A 6 1.63 1.81 -1.10
N ASP A 7 0.51 2.53 -1.29
CA ASP A 7 -0.80 2.03 -0.89
C ASP A 7 -1.19 0.82 -1.74
N THR A 8 -2.09 0.00 -1.22
CA THR A 8 -2.50 -1.25 -1.86
C THR A 8 -3.03 -1.05 -3.28
N ASN A 9 -3.73 0.07 -3.55
CA ASN A 9 -4.25 0.33 -4.90
C ASN A 9 -3.13 0.53 -5.93
N VAL A 10 -1.99 1.09 -5.53
CA VAL A 10 -0.83 1.22 -6.41
C VAL A 10 -0.18 -0.15 -6.65
N VAL A 11 -0.02 -0.94 -5.60
CA VAL A 11 0.56 -2.29 -5.69
C VAL A 11 -0.31 -3.18 -6.59
N SER A 12 -1.62 -3.16 -6.39
CA SER A 12 -2.56 -3.94 -7.20
C SER A 12 -2.52 -3.54 -8.68
N GLU A 13 -2.33 -2.25 -8.95
CA GLU A 13 -2.21 -1.78 -10.34
C GLU A 13 -1.01 -2.39 -11.03
N LEU A 14 0.12 -2.51 -10.33
CA LEU A 14 1.36 -3.07 -10.89
C LEU A 14 1.24 -4.56 -11.24
N ARG A 15 0.28 -5.28 -10.64
CA ARG A 15 0.03 -6.69 -10.93
C ARG A 15 -0.70 -6.90 -12.25
N LYS A 16 -1.43 -5.92 -12.73
CA LYS A 16 -2.22 -6.06 -13.96
C LYS A 16 -1.33 -6.34 -15.16
N GLN A 17 -1.88 -7.08 -16.13
CA GLN A 17 -1.19 -7.34 -17.39
C GLN A 17 -0.84 -6.05 -18.13
N ARG A 18 -1.74 -5.05 -18.05
CA ARG A 18 -1.54 -3.73 -18.66
C ARG A 18 -1.72 -2.67 -17.57
N PRO A 19 -0.67 -2.44 -16.77
CA PRO A 19 -0.75 -1.43 -15.72
C PRO A 19 -0.99 -0.04 -16.30
N HIS A 20 -1.60 0.83 -15.51
CA HIS A 20 -1.76 2.23 -15.85
C HIS A 20 -0.39 2.83 -16.21
N GLY A 21 -0.29 3.46 -17.38
CA GLY A 21 0.99 3.94 -17.90
C GLY A 21 1.71 4.92 -17.00
N ALA A 22 0.98 5.86 -16.39
CA ALA A 22 1.58 6.84 -15.50
C ALA A 22 2.14 6.19 -14.23
N VAL A 23 1.43 5.21 -13.67
CA VAL A 23 1.89 4.47 -12.48
C VAL A 23 3.17 3.70 -12.78
N LEU A 24 3.17 2.99 -13.91
CA LEU A 24 4.33 2.20 -14.33
C LEU A 24 5.56 3.08 -14.55
N ALA A 25 5.38 4.21 -15.23
CA ALA A 25 6.47 5.16 -15.48
C ALA A 25 7.00 5.75 -14.18
N TRP A 26 6.11 6.10 -13.25
CA TRP A 26 6.50 6.65 -11.96
C TRP A 26 7.34 5.66 -11.15
N VAL A 27 6.90 4.40 -11.07
CA VAL A 27 7.63 3.37 -10.31
C VAL A 27 8.98 3.08 -10.96
N LYS A 28 9.04 2.99 -12.30
CA LYS A 28 10.29 2.73 -13.01
C LYS A 28 11.33 3.85 -12.83
N GLY A 29 10.87 5.05 -12.52
CA GLY A 29 11.75 6.19 -12.25
C GLY A 29 12.35 6.19 -10.85
N LEU A 30 11.95 5.26 -9.97
CA LEU A 30 12.42 5.19 -8.60
C LEU A 30 13.51 4.13 -8.45
N GLN A 31 14.39 4.35 -7.47
CA GLN A 31 15.32 3.32 -7.02
C GLN A 31 14.63 2.40 -6.02
N GLU A 32 15.07 1.15 -5.94
CA GLU A 32 14.50 0.17 -5.01
C GLU A 32 14.52 0.67 -3.56
N ALA A 33 15.58 1.37 -3.17
CA ALA A 33 15.71 1.92 -1.82
C ALA A 33 14.66 2.96 -1.47
N GLN A 34 13.95 3.50 -2.47
CA GLN A 34 12.90 4.50 -2.26
C GLN A 34 11.52 3.90 -2.05
N ILE A 35 11.36 2.58 -2.22
CA ILE A 35 10.06 1.93 -2.28
C ILE A 35 9.85 1.03 -1.07
N PHE A 36 8.77 1.25 -0.34
CA PHE A 36 8.38 0.47 0.83
C PHE A 36 6.94 0.02 0.69
N LEU A 37 6.64 -1.16 1.24
CA LEU A 37 5.29 -1.69 1.34
C LEU A 37 4.95 -1.91 2.81
N SER A 38 3.68 -1.82 3.16
CA SER A 38 3.20 -2.14 4.50
C SER A 38 2.80 -3.60 4.59
N ALA A 39 3.05 -4.23 5.74
CA ALA A 39 2.51 -5.55 6.03
C ALA A 39 0.98 -5.56 5.90
N VAL A 40 0.31 -4.44 6.18
CA VAL A 40 -1.15 -4.28 6.00
C VAL A 40 -1.57 -4.56 4.57
N THR A 41 -0.79 -4.09 3.60
CA THR A 41 -1.06 -4.32 2.17
C THR A 41 -1.11 -5.82 1.85
N PHE A 42 -0.22 -6.62 2.45
CA PHE A 42 -0.23 -8.07 2.22
C PHE A 42 -1.49 -8.72 2.78
N GLY A 43 -2.02 -8.22 3.91
CA GLY A 43 -3.30 -8.66 4.43
C GLY A 43 -4.46 -8.34 3.48
N GLU A 44 -4.47 -7.14 2.92
CA GLU A 44 -5.50 -6.74 1.95
C GLU A 44 -5.41 -7.55 0.65
N LEU A 45 -4.20 -7.78 0.16
CA LEU A 45 -3.99 -8.59 -1.04
C LEU A 45 -4.46 -10.04 -0.80
N GLN A 46 -4.14 -10.61 0.36
CA GLN A 46 -4.58 -11.98 0.69
C GLN A 46 -6.10 -12.07 0.80
N ALA A 47 -6.75 -11.07 1.39
CA ALA A 47 -8.21 -11.04 1.45
C ALA A 47 -8.81 -11.07 0.04
N GLY A 48 -8.26 -10.30 -0.89
CA GLY A 48 -8.69 -10.33 -2.28
C GLY A 48 -8.46 -11.67 -2.95
N ILE A 49 -7.34 -12.34 -2.64
CA ILE A 49 -7.03 -13.67 -3.16
C ILE A 49 -8.10 -14.68 -2.72
N GLU A 50 -8.51 -14.65 -1.43
CA GLU A 50 -9.51 -15.59 -0.93
C GLU A 50 -10.87 -15.38 -1.58
N ILE A 51 -11.25 -14.13 -1.85
CA ILE A 51 -12.48 -13.81 -2.57
C ILE A 51 -12.40 -14.39 -4.00
N THR A 52 -11.30 -14.18 -4.69
CA THR A 52 -11.08 -14.70 -6.03
C THR A 52 -11.10 -16.23 -6.04
N ARG A 53 -10.56 -16.87 -5.01
CA ARG A 53 -10.47 -18.33 -4.91
C ARG A 53 -11.85 -18.98 -4.93
N GLN A 54 -12.86 -18.31 -4.40
CA GLN A 54 -14.23 -18.82 -4.41
C GLN A 54 -14.82 -18.94 -5.82
N GLN A 55 -14.35 -18.07 -6.74
CA GLN A 55 -14.89 -18.00 -8.09
C GLN A 55 -13.95 -18.61 -9.13
N ASP A 56 -12.64 -18.44 -8.94
CA ASP A 56 -11.63 -18.85 -9.90
C ASP A 56 -10.36 -19.26 -9.14
N PRO A 57 -10.28 -20.54 -8.70
CA PRO A 57 -9.12 -21.03 -7.94
C PRO A 57 -7.79 -20.90 -8.69
N ALA A 58 -7.79 -21.08 -10.01
CA ALA A 58 -6.57 -20.97 -10.81
C ALA A 58 -6.05 -19.53 -10.82
N LYS A 59 -6.95 -18.57 -10.97
CA LYS A 59 -6.58 -17.16 -10.93
C LYS A 59 -6.07 -16.75 -9.56
N ALA A 60 -6.72 -17.24 -8.50
CA ALA A 60 -6.29 -16.98 -7.12
C ALA A 60 -4.87 -17.50 -6.89
N HIS A 61 -4.56 -18.70 -7.37
CA HIS A 61 -3.23 -19.29 -7.25
C HIS A 61 -2.17 -18.44 -7.95
N GLU A 62 -2.48 -17.96 -9.15
CA GLU A 62 -1.58 -17.08 -9.92
C GLU A 62 -1.28 -15.79 -9.15
N ILE A 63 -2.31 -15.14 -8.59
CA ILE A 63 -2.15 -13.92 -7.80
C ILE A 63 -1.34 -14.21 -6.54
N GLU A 64 -1.62 -15.31 -5.87
CA GLU A 64 -0.92 -15.67 -4.64
C GLU A 64 0.57 -15.89 -4.87
N GLN A 65 0.94 -16.53 -5.98
CA GLN A 65 2.35 -16.68 -6.35
C GLN A 65 3.03 -15.33 -6.55
N TRP A 66 2.34 -14.40 -7.21
CA TRP A 66 2.86 -13.05 -7.40
C TRP A 66 3.07 -12.34 -6.06
N VAL A 67 2.13 -12.47 -5.13
CA VAL A 67 2.22 -11.86 -3.79
C VAL A 67 3.39 -12.47 -3.01
N GLU A 68 3.59 -13.79 -3.10
CA GLU A 68 4.72 -14.46 -2.42
C GLU A 68 6.07 -13.93 -2.92
N HIS A 69 6.22 -13.75 -4.24
CA HIS A 69 7.42 -13.18 -4.81
C HIS A 69 7.63 -11.74 -4.35
N LEU A 70 6.55 -10.96 -4.33
CA LEU A 70 6.60 -9.56 -3.89
C LEU A 70 7.06 -9.46 -2.44
N GLN A 71 6.55 -10.34 -1.57
CA GLN A 71 6.90 -10.34 -0.15
C GLN A 71 8.39 -10.57 0.07
N VAL A 72 9.01 -11.42 -0.74
CA VAL A 72 10.44 -11.71 -0.64
C VAL A 72 11.28 -10.56 -1.19
N ALA A 73 10.83 -9.94 -2.29
CA ALA A 73 11.62 -8.93 -3.00
C ALA A 73 11.50 -7.52 -2.42
N ALA A 74 10.35 -7.19 -1.80
CA ALA A 74 10.05 -5.82 -1.37
C ALA A 74 10.58 -5.53 0.04
N GLN A 75 10.79 -4.24 0.31
CA GLN A 75 11.04 -3.73 1.66
C GLN A 75 9.68 -3.61 2.36
N VAL A 76 9.38 -4.55 3.26
CA VAL A 76 8.09 -4.61 3.95
C VAL A 76 8.24 -4.08 5.37
N LEU A 77 7.41 -3.10 5.73
CA LEU A 77 7.37 -2.53 7.07
C LEU A 77 6.30 -3.23 7.90
N PRO A 78 6.66 -3.77 9.07
CA PRO A 78 5.68 -4.37 9.97
C PRO A 78 4.84 -3.29 10.67
N MET A 79 3.66 -3.69 11.14
CA MET A 79 2.88 -2.87 12.08
C MET A 79 3.37 -3.19 13.50
N ASP A 80 4.44 -2.52 13.91
CA ASP A 80 5.00 -2.69 15.25
C ASP A 80 4.27 -1.82 16.28
N ALA A 81 4.76 -1.83 17.52
CA ALA A 81 4.13 -1.09 18.61
C ALA A 81 4.10 0.42 18.35
N ALA A 82 5.17 0.98 17.78
CA ALA A 82 5.22 2.41 17.46
C ALA A 82 4.16 2.77 16.41
N CYS A 83 4.01 1.94 15.39
CA CYS A 83 3.02 2.15 14.34
C CYS A 83 1.59 2.03 14.87
N PHE A 84 1.31 1.04 15.73
CA PHE A 84 -0.01 0.91 16.34
C PHE A 84 -0.35 2.05 17.28
N ARG A 85 0.62 2.54 18.03
CA ARG A 85 0.39 3.71 18.90
C ARG A 85 0.06 4.94 18.06
N GLU A 86 0.76 5.14 16.97
CA GLU A 86 0.47 6.25 16.03
C GLU A 86 -0.89 6.06 15.37
N TRP A 87 -1.23 4.84 14.96
CA TRP A 87 -2.54 4.52 14.41
C TRP A 87 -3.66 4.90 15.37
N SER A 88 -3.51 4.57 16.65
CA SER A 88 -4.50 4.92 17.67
C SER A 88 -4.66 6.43 17.80
N ARG A 89 -3.56 7.19 17.74
CA ARG A 89 -3.62 8.65 17.78
C ARG A 89 -4.33 9.22 16.54
N LEU A 90 -4.04 8.68 15.36
CA LEU A 90 -4.68 9.13 14.11
C LEU A 90 -6.17 8.82 14.07
N MET A 91 -6.57 7.70 14.63
CA MET A 91 -7.98 7.27 14.62
C MET A 91 -8.84 7.99 15.67
N HIS A 92 -8.23 8.65 16.61
CA HIS A 92 -8.97 9.32 17.68
C HIS A 92 -9.88 10.38 17.09
N GLY A 93 -11.20 10.21 17.28
CA GLY A 93 -12.21 11.12 16.76
C GLY A 93 -12.47 10.98 15.25
N LYS A 94 -11.94 9.94 14.61
CA LYS A 94 -12.08 9.75 13.16
C LYS A 94 -12.66 8.39 12.81
N ALA A 95 -13.82 8.07 13.40
CA ALA A 95 -14.46 6.78 13.22
C ALA A 95 -14.83 6.46 11.77
N SER A 96 -14.97 7.47 10.90
CA SER A 96 -15.31 7.28 9.49
C SER A 96 -14.12 6.88 8.60
N GLN A 97 -12.89 6.94 9.11
CA GLN A 97 -11.71 6.56 8.34
C GLN A 97 -11.57 5.04 8.28
N ARG A 98 -11.09 4.53 7.13
CA ARG A 98 -10.80 3.10 7.01
C ARG A 98 -9.64 2.73 7.92
N LEU A 99 -9.77 1.60 8.61
CA LEU A 99 -8.74 1.13 9.56
C LEU A 99 -7.40 0.90 8.85
N GLU A 100 -7.44 0.27 7.68
CA GLU A 100 -6.24 -0.07 6.91
C GLU A 100 -5.52 1.18 6.40
N ASP A 101 -6.27 2.17 5.91
CA ASP A 101 -5.69 3.44 5.45
C ASP A 101 -4.98 4.14 6.60
N ALA A 102 -5.60 4.16 7.78
CA ALA A 102 -4.99 4.77 8.96
C ALA A 102 -3.75 4.01 9.42
N MET A 103 -3.71 2.68 9.28
CA MET A 103 -2.52 1.88 9.60
C MET A 103 -1.37 2.21 8.66
N ILE A 104 -1.65 2.33 7.37
CA ILE A 104 -0.65 2.71 6.37
C ILE A 104 -0.14 4.13 6.65
N ALA A 105 -1.05 5.05 6.95
CA ALA A 105 -0.68 6.43 7.29
C ALA A 105 0.20 6.48 8.54
N ALA A 106 -0.14 5.69 9.56
CA ALA A 106 0.66 5.62 10.79
C ALA A 106 2.08 5.17 10.52
N SER A 107 2.25 4.11 9.71
CA SER A 107 3.57 3.63 9.31
C SER A 107 4.36 4.69 8.56
N ALA A 108 3.70 5.41 7.64
CA ALA A 108 4.34 6.47 6.89
C ALA A 108 4.83 7.60 7.80
N ARG A 109 4.03 7.98 8.79
CA ARG A 109 4.41 9.04 9.74
C ARG A 109 5.61 8.62 10.58
N ILE A 110 5.60 7.40 11.10
CA ILE A 110 6.69 6.88 11.95
C ILE A 110 8.01 6.80 11.16
N HIS A 111 7.94 6.39 9.90
CA HIS A 111 9.14 6.19 9.07
C HIS A 111 9.50 7.37 8.16
N GLY A 112 8.74 8.47 8.22
CA GLY A 112 9.01 9.65 7.40
C GLY A 112 8.84 9.40 5.91
N LEU A 113 7.80 8.67 5.51
CA LEU A 113 7.54 8.30 4.12
C LEU A 113 6.38 9.10 3.53
N ILE A 114 6.41 9.27 2.21
CA ILE A 114 5.30 9.84 1.44
C ILE A 114 4.42 8.68 1.00
N VAL A 115 3.11 8.78 1.22
CA VAL A 115 2.18 7.73 0.77
C VAL A 115 1.87 7.93 -0.71
N ALA A 116 2.11 6.90 -1.52
CA ALA A 116 1.73 6.88 -2.93
C ALA A 116 0.36 6.20 -3.03
N THR A 117 -0.65 6.93 -3.46
CA THR A 117 -2.04 6.45 -3.42
C THR A 117 -2.91 7.15 -4.46
N ARG A 118 -3.95 6.44 -4.91
CA ARG A 118 -5.04 7.05 -5.69
C ARG A 118 -5.98 7.85 -4.77
N ASN A 119 -6.08 7.50 -3.50
CA ASN A 119 -7.04 8.06 -2.53
C ASN A 119 -6.44 9.23 -1.75
N GLU A 120 -6.06 10.28 -2.45
CA GLU A 120 -5.36 11.44 -1.86
C GLU A 120 -6.12 12.05 -0.69
N ASN A 121 -7.43 12.24 -0.83
CA ASN A 121 -8.24 12.92 0.19
C ASN A 121 -8.26 12.17 1.51
N ASN A 122 -8.36 10.84 1.47
CA ASN A 122 -8.37 10.04 2.69
C ASN A 122 -7.07 10.20 3.46
N PHE A 123 -5.95 10.19 2.76
CA PHE A 123 -4.63 10.30 3.42
C PHE A 123 -4.31 11.74 3.83
N HIS A 124 -4.79 12.74 3.09
CA HIS A 124 -4.68 14.14 3.53
C HIS A 124 -5.35 14.34 4.88
N LYS A 125 -6.54 13.76 5.07
CA LYS A 125 -7.27 13.84 6.33
C LYS A 125 -6.52 13.18 7.49
N LEU A 126 -5.64 12.23 7.17
CA LEU A 126 -4.81 11.54 8.16
C LEU A 126 -3.48 12.25 8.40
N GLY A 127 -3.25 13.40 7.77
CA GLY A 127 -2.09 14.24 8.06
C GLY A 127 -0.76 13.70 7.57
N VAL A 128 -0.75 13.00 6.43
CA VAL A 128 0.47 12.49 5.81
C VAL A 128 0.71 13.16 4.46
N ALA A 129 1.97 13.24 4.05
CA ALA A 129 2.32 13.66 2.71
C ALA A 129 1.89 12.60 1.70
N VAL A 130 1.32 13.02 0.56
CA VAL A 130 0.83 12.08 -0.45
C VAL A 130 1.34 12.45 -1.84
N VAL A 131 1.41 11.45 -2.70
CA VAL A 131 1.59 11.60 -4.14
C VAL A 131 0.62 10.66 -4.83
N ASN A 132 0.05 11.09 -5.95
CA ASN A 132 -0.85 10.24 -6.72
C ASN A 132 -0.18 9.86 -8.05
N PRO A 133 0.40 8.66 -8.15
CA PRO A 133 1.09 8.25 -9.38
C PRO A 133 0.16 8.01 -10.57
N PHE A 134 -1.16 7.98 -10.35
CA PHE A 134 -2.14 7.87 -11.45
C PHE A 134 -2.35 9.19 -12.18
N LYS A 135 -2.02 10.31 -11.54
CA LYS A 135 -2.11 11.64 -12.13
C LYS A 135 -0.76 12.03 -12.71
N ASN A 136 -0.73 12.29 -13.99
CA ASN A 136 0.55 12.66 -14.59
C ASN A 136 0.36 13.36 -15.93
#